data_bc055abbfca9336c14772eab2670c6cf
#
_entry.id   bc055abbfca9336c14772eab2670c6cf
#
_cell.length_a   1.000
_cell.length_b   1.000
_cell.length_c   1.000
_cell.angle_alpha   90.00
_cell.angle_beta   90.00
_cell.angle_gamma   90.00
#
_symmetry.space_group_name_H-M   'P 1'
#
loop_
_entity.id
_entity.type
_entity.pdbx_description
1 polymer ?
#
loop_
_entity_poly.entity_id
_entity_poly.type
_entity_poly.pdbx_seq_one_letter_code
_entity_poly.pdbx_strand_id
1 'polypeptide(L)'
;MALTIGQAAPDFTLMNQHGESVSLSSFKGKKNVVVIFYPFAFSGICTGELCAIRDDLAAFENDNSELLAISCDPMYAQKAFAEQEGYKFGVLADFWPHGAGAKAYGVFNEERGCAIRGTFIIDKSGILRWQVVNGLGDARNIADYKAALATL
;
A
#
# COMPACT_ATOMS: atom_id res chain seq x y z
N MET A 1 -3.78 3.08 16.26
CA MET A 1 -3.24 1.99 17.09
C MET A 1 -2.27 1.18 16.24
N ALA A 2 -1.09 0.93 16.74
CA ALA A 2 -0.07 0.20 16.00
C ALA A 2 -0.43 -1.29 15.89
N LEU A 3 -0.12 -1.89 14.74
CA LEU A 3 -0.34 -3.32 14.51
C LEU A 3 0.81 -4.14 15.11
N THR A 4 0.52 -5.38 15.43
CA THR A 4 1.50 -6.32 15.99
C THR A 4 1.87 -7.37 14.95
N ILE A 5 3.17 -7.55 14.73
CA ILE A 5 3.69 -8.62 13.87
C ILE A 5 3.29 -9.99 14.46
N GLY A 6 2.84 -10.88 13.60
CA GLY A 6 2.35 -12.21 13.99
C GLY A 6 0.84 -12.29 14.15
N GLN A 7 0.14 -11.16 14.09
CA GLN A 7 -1.31 -11.14 14.15
C GLN A 7 -1.94 -10.93 12.78
N ALA A 8 -3.23 -11.24 12.65
CA ALA A 8 -3.97 -11.02 11.42
C ALA A 8 -3.99 -9.53 11.06
N ALA A 9 -3.64 -9.21 9.83
CA ALA A 9 -3.72 -7.85 9.34
C ALA A 9 -5.19 -7.44 9.13
N PRO A 10 -5.56 -6.16 9.42
CA PRO A 10 -6.92 -5.70 9.16
C PRO A 10 -7.30 -5.86 7.69
N ASP A 11 -8.47 -6.42 7.43
CA ASP A 11 -9.00 -6.51 6.07
C ASP A 11 -9.50 -5.15 5.62
N PHE A 12 -9.54 -4.95 4.33
CA PHE A 12 -10.13 -3.77 3.70
C PHE A 12 -10.71 -4.14 2.34
N THR A 13 -11.63 -3.32 1.86
CA THR A 13 -12.15 -3.40 0.51
C THR A 13 -12.18 -1.99 -0.05
N LEU A 14 -11.34 -1.72 -1.05
CA LEU A 14 -11.16 -0.41 -1.64
C LEU A 14 -11.19 -0.53 -3.17
N MET A 15 -11.56 0.56 -3.84
CA MET A 15 -11.57 0.58 -5.31
C MET A 15 -10.18 0.88 -5.85
N ASN A 16 -9.76 0.13 -6.87
CA ASN A 16 -8.54 0.43 -7.59
C ASN A 16 -8.78 1.50 -8.67
N GLN A 17 -7.74 1.85 -9.42
CA GLN A 17 -7.80 2.87 -10.46
C GLN A 17 -8.71 2.50 -11.66
N HIS A 18 -9.11 1.24 -11.75
CA HIS A 18 -10.01 0.75 -12.80
C HIS A 18 -11.46 0.67 -12.35
N GLY A 19 -11.77 1.11 -11.12
CA GLY A 19 -13.11 1.04 -10.56
C GLY A 19 -13.50 -0.34 -10.06
N GLU A 20 -12.54 -1.23 -9.86
CA GLU A 20 -12.78 -2.58 -9.35
C GLU A 20 -12.56 -2.63 -7.85
N SER A 21 -13.41 -3.37 -7.13
CA SER A 21 -13.24 -3.59 -5.69
C SER A 21 -12.11 -4.58 -5.43
N VAL A 22 -11.18 -4.20 -4.55
CA VAL A 22 -10.05 -5.03 -4.15
C VAL A 22 -10.09 -5.23 -2.64
N SER A 23 -10.12 -6.48 -2.21
CA SER A 23 -10.08 -6.84 -0.78
C SER A 23 -8.77 -7.54 -0.46
N LEU A 24 -8.16 -7.20 0.69
CA LEU A 24 -6.96 -7.89 1.15
C LEU A 24 -7.22 -9.39 1.28
N SER A 25 -8.37 -9.77 1.83
CA SER A 25 -8.75 -11.16 2.03
C SER A 25 -8.83 -11.98 0.74
N SER A 26 -8.97 -11.34 -0.42
CA SER A 26 -9.02 -12.04 -1.71
C SER A 26 -7.69 -12.68 -2.09
N PHE A 27 -6.58 -12.26 -1.48
CA PHE A 27 -5.25 -12.82 -1.71
C PHE A 27 -4.89 -13.93 -0.73
N LYS A 28 -5.71 -14.15 0.29
CA LYS A 28 -5.45 -15.17 1.31
C LYS A 28 -5.41 -16.57 0.67
N GLY A 29 -4.34 -17.29 0.97
CA GLY A 29 -4.10 -18.60 0.37
C GLY A 29 -3.50 -18.57 -1.03
N LYS A 30 -3.25 -17.37 -1.58
CA LYS A 30 -2.79 -17.18 -2.97
C LYS A 30 -1.46 -16.44 -3.05
N LYS A 31 -1.38 -15.26 -2.45
CA LYS A 31 -0.21 -14.38 -2.56
C LYS A 31 0.10 -13.69 -1.23
N ASN A 32 1.37 -13.41 -1.02
CA ASN A 32 1.81 -12.41 -0.04
C ASN A 32 1.42 -11.03 -0.59
N VAL A 33 1.14 -10.07 0.29
CA VAL A 33 0.73 -8.73 -0.13
C VAL A 33 1.64 -7.68 0.49
N VAL A 34 2.18 -6.80 -0.34
CA VAL A 34 2.89 -5.60 0.10
C VAL A 34 1.89 -4.45 0.02
N VAL A 35 1.52 -3.91 1.17
CA VAL A 35 0.59 -2.78 1.27
C VAL A 35 1.40 -1.52 1.58
N ILE A 36 1.32 -0.54 0.69
CA ILE A 36 2.04 0.72 0.83
C ILE A 36 1.03 1.85 0.96
N PHE A 37 1.01 2.50 2.13
CA PHE A 37 0.26 3.73 2.30
C PHE A 37 1.16 4.91 1.93
N TYR A 38 0.62 5.88 1.20
CA TYR A 38 1.32 7.10 0.85
C TYR A 38 0.40 8.32 1.02
N PRO A 39 0.95 9.51 1.30
CA PRO A 39 0.14 10.68 1.66
C PRO A 39 -0.76 11.19 0.55
N PHE A 40 -0.20 11.53 -0.61
CA PHE A 40 -0.96 12.17 -1.69
C PHE A 40 -0.44 11.74 -3.07
N ALA A 41 -1.38 11.43 -3.96
CA ALA A 41 -1.08 11.30 -5.38
C ALA A 41 -0.44 12.61 -5.89
N PHE A 42 0.47 12.50 -6.84
CA PHE A 42 1.19 13.61 -7.47
C PHE A 42 2.19 14.37 -6.60
N SER A 43 2.33 14.04 -5.31
CA SER A 43 3.39 14.68 -4.50
C SER A 43 4.77 14.14 -4.90
N GLY A 44 5.80 15.00 -4.84
CA GLY A 44 7.14 14.66 -5.36
C GLY A 44 7.76 13.42 -4.73
N ILE A 45 7.74 13.31 -3.40
CA ILE A 45 8.32 12.15 -2.69
C ILE A 45 7.53 10.88 -2.99
N CYS A 46 6.20 10.95 -2.94
CA CYS A 46 5.34 9.81 -3.23
C CYS A 46 5.56 9.31 -4.66
N THR A 47 5.61 10.22 -5.64
CA THR A 47 5.85 9.87 -7.02
C THR A 47 7.19 9.16 -7.19
N GLY A 48 8.27 9.70 -6.59
CA GLY A 48 9.59 9.10 -6.65
C GLY A 48 9.66 7.70 -6.07
N GLU A 49 9.02 7.48 -4.92
CA GLU A 49 8.99 6.17 -4.28
C GLU A 49 8.24 5.13 -5.12
N LEU A 50 7.06 5.50 -5.61
CA LEU A 50 6.25 4.60 -6.43
C LEU A 50 6.88 4.34 -7.80
N CYS A 51 7.58 5.32 -8.37
CA CYS A 51 8.34 5.13 -9.61
C CYS A 51 9.49 4.15 -9.42
N ALA A 52 10.20 4.20 -8.30
CA ALA A 52 11.25 3.24 -8.00
C ALA A 52 10.71 1.81 -7.92
N ILE A 53 9.52 1.64 -7.32
CA ILE A 53 8.84 0.35 -7.25
C ILE A 53 8.35 -0.08 -8.64
N ARG A 54 7.79 0.84 -9.43
CA ARG A 54 7.37 0.58 -10.81
C ARG A 54 8.51 0.02 -11.64
N ASP A 55 9.69 0.60 -11.51
CA ASP A 55 10.85 0.22 -12.30
C ASP A 55 11.43 -1.15 -11.90
N ASP A 56 11.03 -1.68 -10.75
CA ASP A 56 11.44 -2.99 -10.24
C ASP A 56 10.24 -3.83 -9.79
N LEU A 57 9.14 -3.70 -10.52
CA LEU A 57 7.85 -4.26 -10.11
C LEU A 57 7.87 -5.79 -9.93
N ALA A 58 8.60 -6.50 -10.76
CA ALA A 58 8.66 -7.97 -10.67
C ALA A 58 9.18 -8.48 -9.32
N ALA A 59 9.95 -7.67 -8.59
CA ALA A 59 10.40 -8.02 -7.24
C ALA A 59 9.26 -7.99 -6.22
N PHE A 60 8.20 -7.22 -6.48
CA PHE A 60 7.08 -7.02 -5.56
C PHE A 60 5.78 -7.64 -6.03
N GLU A 61 5.60 -7.77 -7.35
CA GLU A 61 4.37 -8.30 -7.94
C GLU A 61 4.70 -9.40 -8.93
N ASN A 62 4.32 -10.64 -8.58
CA ASN A 62 4.63 -11.84 -9.34
C ASN A 62 3.65 -12.96 -8.93
N ASP A 63 3.96 -14.22 -9.22
CA ASP A 63 3.09 -15.35 -8.86
C ASP A 63 2.91 -15.54 -7.36
N ASN A 64 3.82 -15.01 -6.53
CA ASN A 64 3.82 -15.18 -5.07
C ASN A 64 3.48 -13.91 -4.30
N SER A 65 3.48 -12.76 -4.93
CA SER A 65 3.32 -11.47 -4.25
C SER A 65 2.48 -10.51 -5.07
N GLU A 66 1.72 -9.68 -4.37
CA GLU A 66 0.91 -8.60 -4.94
C GLU A 66 1.29 -7.28 -4.26
N LEU A 67 1.31 -6.19 -5.02
CA LEU A 67 1.58 -4.86 -4.50
C LEU A 67 0.32 -4.00 -4.57
N LEU A 68 -0.04 -3.40 -3.44
CA LEU A 68 -1.17 -2.48 -3.35
C LEU A 68 -0.68 -1.16 -2.75
N ALA A 69 -0.82 -0.08 -3.50
CA ALA A 69 -0.53 1.28 -3.03
C ALA A 69 -1.85 1.96 -2.66
N ILE A 70 -1.90 2.61 -1.50
CA ILE A 70 -3.14 3.16 -0.94
C ILE A 70 -2.91 4.60 -0.49
N SER A 71 -3.78 5.51 -0.94
CA SER A 71 -3.87 6.86 -0.39
C SER A 71 -5.33 7.24 -0.19
N CYS A 72 -5.56 8.36 0.50
CA CYS A 72 -6.92 8.87 0.72
C CYS A 72 -7.47 9.67 -0.44
N ASP A 73 -6.78 9.68 -1.59
CA ASP A 73 -7.24 10.34 -2.80
C ASP A 73 -8.40 9.58 -3.43
N PRO A 74 -9.31 10.27 -4.14
CA PRO A 74 -10.42 9.59 -4.82
C PRO A 74 -9.94 8.76 -6.02
N MET A 75 -10.77 7.81 -6.43
CA MET A 75 -10.43 6.83 -7.48
C MET A 75 -9.98 7.49 -8.79
N TYR A 76 -10.63 8.54 -9.23
CA TYR A 76 -10.28 9.23 -10.48
C TYR A 76 -8.92 9.93 -10.40
N ALA A 77 -8.55 10.46 -9.23
CA ALA A 77 -7.22 11.01 -9.01
C ALA A 77 -6.17 9.89 -9.06
N GLN A 78 -6.45 8.75 -8.44
CA GLN A 78 -5.58 7.57 -8.50
C GLN A 78 -5.40 7.08 -9.95
N LYS A 79 -6.48 7.06 -10.72
CA LYS A 79 -6.44 6.68 -12.12
C LYS A 79 -5.53 7.60 -12.93
N ALA A 80 -5.70 8.91 -12.79
CA ALA A 80 -4.87 9.89 -13.49
C ALA A 80 -3.40 9.75 -13.10
N PHE A 81 -3.12 9.54 -11.81
CA PHE A 81 -1.77 9.36 -11.30
C PHE A 81 -1.12 8.10 -11.86
N ALA A 82 -1.82 6.97 -11.81
CA ALA A 82 -1.32 5.71 -12.33
C ALA A 82 -1.06 5.77 -13.84
N GLU A 83 -1.95 6.38 -14.60
CA GLU A 83 -1.78 6.54 -16.05
C GLU A 83 -0.60 7.44 -16.40
N GLN A 84 -0.47 8.57 -15.71
CA GLN A 84 0.64 9.51 -15.95
C GLN A 84 1.99 8.85 -15.70
N GLU A 85 2.11 8.08 -14.63
CA GLU A 85 3.38 7.47 -14.20
C GLU A 85 3.58 6.04 -14.72
N GLY A 86 2.58 5.46 -15.37
CA GLY A 86 2.67 4.10 -15.92
C GLY A 86 2.66 3.01 -14.87
N TYR A 87 1.98 3.21 -13.75
CA TYR A 87 1.87 2.19 -12.70
C TYR A 87 0.96 1.04 -13.15
N LYS A 88 1.46 -0.19 -13.02
CA LYS A 88 0.71 -1.41 -13.35
C LYS A 88 0.16 -2.13 -12.12
N PHE A 89 0.63 -1.76 -10.94
CA PHE A 89 0.12 -2.30 -9.67
C PHE A 89 -1.19 -1.60 -9.28
N GLY A 90 -1.91 -2.19 -8.32
CA GLY A 90 -3.15 -1.60 -7.81
C GLY A 90 -2.89 -0.31 -7.04
N VAL A 91 -3.61 0.75 -7.40
CA VAL A 91 -3.57 2.05 -6.71
C VAL A 91 -4.97 2.28 -6.16
N LEU A 92 -5.11 2.09 -4.85
CA LEU A 92 -6.41 2.01 -4.18
C LEU A 92 -6.80 3.34 -3.55
N ALA A 93 -8.10 3.63 -3.61
CA ALA A 93 -8.67 4.86 -3.07
C ALA A 93 -9.28 4.63 -1.69
N ASP A 94 -8.63 5.11 -0.64
CA ASP A 94 -9.13 5.11 0.73
C ASP A 94 -9.87 6.42 1.02
N PHE A 95 -10.73 6.80 0.05
CA PHE A 95 -11.40 8.10 0.05
C PHE A 95 -12.62 8.14 0.96
N TRP A 96 -13.43 7.08 0.96
CA TRP A 96 -14.66 7.08 1.75
C TRP A 96 -15.02 5.68 2.29
N PRO A 97 -15.32 5.51 3.60
CA PRO A 97 -15.14 6.53 4.65
C PRO A 97 -13.70 6.99 4.68
N HIS A 98 -13.50 8.31 4.76
CA HIS A 98 -12.20 8.93 4.53
C HIS A 98 -11.12 8.41 5.47
N GLY A 99 -10.11 7.75 4.90
CA GLY A 99 -8.97 7.22 5.65
C GLY A 99 -9.29 5.98 6.49
N ALA A 100 -10.41 5.29 6.25
CA ALA A 100 -10.79 4.12 7.06
C ALA A 100 -9.70 3.03 7.06
N GLY A 101 -9.11 2.75 5.89
CA GLY A 101 -8.01 1.79 5.79
C GLY A 101 -6.75 2.27 6.52
N ALA A 102 -6.37 3.52 6.31
CA ALA A 102 -5.23 4.11 7.00
C ALA A 102 -5.42 4.11 8.51
N LYS A 103 -6.61 4.40 9.00
CA LYS A 103 -6.93 4.35 10.43
C LYS A 103 -6.81 2.94 10.99
N ALA A 104 -7.31 1.94 10.27
CA ALA A 104 -7.21 0.55 10.69
C ALA A 104 -5.77 0.09 10.82
N TYR A 105 -4.88 0.61 9.99
CA TYR A 105 -3.45 0.29 10.01
C TYR A 105 -2.63 1.24 10.91
N GLY A 106 -3.28 2.19 11.57
CA GLY A 106 -2.59 3.12 12.48
C GLY A 106 -1.73 4.16 11.78
N VAL A 107 -2.01 4.47 10.52
CA VAL A 107 -1.19 5.37 9.68
C VAL A 107 -1.98 6.55 9.13
N PHE A 108 -3.05 6.95 9.78
CA PHE A 108 -3.83 8.12 9.36
C PHE A 108 -3.39 9.37 10.11
N ASN A 109 -3.09 10.45 9.38
CA ASN A 109 -2.76 11.75 9.94
C ASN A 109 -4.03 12.60 10.02
N GLU A 110 -4.52 12.81 11.25
CA GLU A 110 -5.77 13.55 11.49
C GLU A 110 -5.68 15.03 11.14
N GLU A 111 -4.49 15.62 11.20
CA GLU A 111 -4.32 17.04 10.90
C GLU A 111 -4.37 17.33 9.41
N ARG A 112 -3.85 16.42 8.60
CA ARG A 112 -3.77 16.59 7.16
C ARG A 112 -4.84 15.81 6.39
N GLY A 113 -5.55 14.91 7.03
CA GLY A 113 -6.55 14.09 6.38
C GLY A 113 -5.98 13.12 5.36
N CYS A 114 -4.78 12.62 5.59
CA CYS A 114 -4.11 11.71 4.67
C CYS A 114 -3.39 10.59 5.43
N ALA A 115 -2.94 9.58 4.68
CA ALA A 115 -2.08 8.56 5.25
C ALA A 115 -0.66 9.11 5.46
N ILE A 116 0.05 8.56 6.43
CA ILE A 116 1.51 8.70 6.52
C ILE A 116 2.15 7.53 5.78
N ARG A 117 3.48 7.47 5.72
CA ARG A 117 4.21 6.48 4.92
C ARG A 117 4.35 5.16 5.67
N GLY A 118 3.34 4.31 5.59
CA GLY A 118 3.35 2.99 6.18
C GLY A 118 3.51 1.91 5.13
N THR A 119 4.35 0.89 5.42
CA THR A 119 4.50 -0.28 4.57
C THR A 119 4.32 -1.53 5.41
N PHE A 120 3.47 -2.42 4.92
CA PHE A 120 3.09 -3.64 5.64
C PHE A 120 3.23 -4.82 4.70
N ILE A 121 3.90 -5.88 5.14
CA ILE A 121 4.02 -7.11 4.37
C ILE A 121 3.23 -8.20 5.09
N ILE A 122 2.26 -8.76 4.36
CA ILE A 122 1.27 -9.70 4.86
C ILE A 122 1.45 -11.01 4.11
N ASP A 123 1.55 -12.12 4.82
CA ASP A 123 1.76 -13.41 4.20
C ASP A 123 0.47 -14.01 3.60
N LYS A 124 0.60 -15.16 2.94
CA LYS A 124 -0.52 -15.87 2.32
C LYS A 124 -1.61 -16.28 3.31
N SER A 125 -1.30 -16.34 4.59
CA SER A 125 -2.27 -16.67 5.65
C SER A 125 -3.00 -15.43 6.17
N GLY A 126 -2.67 -14.23 5.66
CA GLY A 126 -3.26 -12.99 6.13
C GLY A 126 -2.61 -12.43 7.39
N ILE A 127 -1.42 -12.92 7.73
CA ILE A 127 -0.70 -12.54 8.96
C ILE A 127 0.34 -11.47 8.63
N LEU A 128 0.39 -10.42 9.45
CA LEU A 128 1.39 -9.36 9.33
C LEU A 128 2.76 -9.90 9.70
N ARG A 129 3.71 -9.84 8.78
CA ARG A 129 5.07 -10.36 8.97
C ARG A 129 6.13 -9.29 9.08
N TRP A 130 5.88 -8.11 8.54
CA TRP A 130 6.84 -7.02 8.57
C TRP A 130 6.12 -5.69 8.43
N GLN A 131 6.64 -4.65 9.08
CA GLN A 131 6.10 -3.31 8.95
C GLN A 131 7.18 -2.26 9.20
N VAL A 132 7.01 -1.12 8.56
CA VAL A 132 7.75 0.10 8.85
C VAL A 132 6.82 1.30 8.65
N VAL A 133 6.93 2.27 9.54
CA VAL A 133 6.16 3.50 9.45
C VAL A 133 7.15 4.67 9.44
N ASN A 134 7.13 5.45 8.36
CA ASN A 134 7.98 6.62 8.18
C ASN A 134 7.13 7.90 8.30
N GLY A 135 7.76 9.01 8.71
CA GLY A 135 7.10 10.31 8.75
C GLY A 135 6.78 10.83 7.35
N LEU A 136 5.96 11.87 7.28
CA LEU A 136 5.50 12.44 6.01
C LEU A 136 6.64 12.89 5.08
N GLY A 137 7.73 13.39 5.65
CA GLY A 137 8.89 13.86 4.88
C GLY A 137 9.98 12.82 4.65
N ASP A 138 9.82 11.59 5.16
CA ASP A 138 10.85 10.57 5.12
C ASP A 138 10.63 9.60 3.97
N ALA A 139 11.60 9.50 3.06
CA ALA A 139 11.54 8.55 1.94
C ALA A 139 11.70 7.10 2.44
N ARG A 140 11.12 6.16 1.67
CA ARG A 140 11.20 4.73 1.99
C ARG A 140 12.48 4.12 1.45
N ASN A 141 12.92 3.03 2.10
CA ASN A 141 14.02 2.20 1.60
C ASN A 141 13.43 0.90 1.03
N ILE A 142 13.28 0.82 -0.28
CA ILE A 142 12.66 -0.34 -0.94
C ILE A 142 13.50 -1.62 -0.86
N ALA A 143 14.80 -1.52 -0.61
CA ALA A 143 15.65 -2.69 -0.41
C ALA A 143 15.21 -3.48 0.84
N ASP A 144 14.73 -2.81 1.87
CA ASP A 144 14.22 -3.45 3.08
C ASP A 144 12.97 -4.29 2.78
N TYR A 145 12.13 -3.84 1.85
CA TYR A 145 10.92 -4.56 1.45
C TYR A 145 11.26 -5.85 0.71
N LYS A 146 12.25 -5.80 -0.19
CA LYS A 146 12.72 -6.98 -0.91
C LYS A 146 13.29 -8.02 0.07
N ALA A 147 14.10 -7.57 1.02
CA ALA A 147 14.70 -8.45 2.02
C ALA A 147 13.60 -9.12 2.87
N ALA A 148 12.58 -8.37 3.27
CA ALA A 148 11.48 -8.91 4.06
C ALA A 148 10.65 -9.93 3.27
N LEU A 149 10.35 -9.66 1.99
CA LEU A 149 9.63 -10.60 1.13
C LEU A 149 10.40 -11.90 0.93
N ALA A 150 11.72 -11.84 0.83
CA ALA A 150 12.55 -13.02 0.63
C ALA A 150 12.51 -14.00 1.81
N THR A 151 12.01 -13.57 2.98
CA THR A 151 11.88 -14.43 4.16
C THR A 151 10.55 -15.20 4.22
N LEU A 152 9.63 -14.95 3.30
CA LEU A 152 8.28 -15.56 3.31
C LEU A 152 8.17 -16.82 2.47
#